data_3f63c2d9cec5a48129da18ac89eec026
#
_entry.id   3f63c2d9cec5a48129da18ac89eec026
#
_cell.length_a   1.000
_cell.length_b   1.000
_cell.length_c   1.000
_cell.angle_alpha   90.00
_cell.angle_beta   90.00
_cell.angle_gamma   90.00
#
_symmetry.space_group_name_H-M   'P 1'
#
loop_
_entity.id
_entity.type
_entity.pdbx_description
1 polymer ?
#
loop_
_entity_poly.entity_id
_entity_poly.type
_entity_poly.pdbx_seq_one_letter_code
_entity_poly.pdbx_strand_id
1 'polypeptide(L)'
;MILNLLNILEMLKKIDRLANRCLRAGAFPGCQVLIARKGKVICNKAYGMHDYETGTPVTVNTLYDLASVSKATGTLPGIMKACDEGLLNVDEKMSTYVPGMRRPDRENLTLREFLYHETGYIPSLPIYNIMTDENKNLRSDLVSKYTV
;
A
#
# COMPACT_ATOMS: atom_id res chain seq x y z
N MET A 1 27.51 4.70 -18.02
CA MET A 1 27.73 6.08 -17.49
C MET A 1 27.90 5.96 -15.98
N ILE A 2 29.12 6.15 -15.48
CA ILE A 2 29.45 6.09 -14.05
C ILE A 2 28.89 7.39 -13.44
N LEU A 3 27.92 7.27 -12.52
CA LEU A 3 27.52 8.44 -11.74
C LEU A 3 28.74 8.87 -10.91
N ASN A 4 29.24 10.06 -11.20
CA ASN A 4 30.33 10.65 -10.43
C ASN A 4 29.84 10.91 -8.99
N LEU A 5 30.72 10.75 -8.00
CA LEU A 5 30.43 11.00 -6.58
C LEU A 5 29.79 12.37 -6.35
N LEU A 6 30.22 13.39 -7.09
CA LEU A 6 29.63 14.74 -7.07
C LEU A 6 28.15 14.75 -7.43
N ASN A 7 27.73 13.99 -8.44
CA ASN A 7 26.33 13.89 -8.85
C ASN A 7 25.46 13.19 -7.78
N ILE A 8 26.03 12.20 -7.09
CA ILE A 8 25.33 11.54 -5.96
C ILE A 8 25.14 12.54 -4.81
N LEU A 9 26.17 13.29 -4.45
CA LEU A 9 26.09 14.29 -3.38
C LEU A 9 25.10 15.40 -3.71
N GLU A 10 25.04 15.86 -4.96
CA GLU A 10 24.04 16.83 -5.40
C GLU A 10 22.62 16.29 -5.34
N MET A 11 22.42 15.04 -5.74
CA MET A 11 21.14 14.36 -5.64
C MET A 11 20.69 14.26 -4.18
N LEU A 12 21.56 13.85 -3.27
CA LEU A 12 21.26 13.77 -1.84
C LEU A 12 20.85 15.13 -1.25
N LYS A 13 21.54 16.21 -1.62
CA LYS A 13 21.17 17.58 -1.22
C LYS A 13 19.78 17.99 -1.75
N LYS A 14 19.40 17.54 -2.96
CA LYS A 14 18.06 17.80 -3.50
C LYS A 14 16.97 17.07 -2.70
N ILE A 15 17.24 15.82 -2.31
CA ILE A 15 16.34 15.02 -1.46
C ILE A 15 16.18 15.69 -0.10
N ASP A 16 17.28 16.07 0.57
CA ASP A 16 17.23 16.76 1.85
C ASP A 16 16.38 18.04 1.77
N ARG A 17 16.60 18.85 0.72
CA ARG A 17 15.80 20.09 0.50
C ARG A 17 14.31 19.79 0.26
N LEU A 18 14.00 18.77 -0.53
CA LEU A 18 12.61 18.38 -0.81
C LEU A 18 11.90 17.88 0.45
N ALA A 19 12.48 16.94 1.17
CA ALA A 19 11.92 16.40 2.40
C ALA A 19 11.65 17.53 3.42
N ASN A 20 12.65 18.36 3.69
CA ASN A 20 12.49 19.48 4.60
C ASN A 20 11.47 20.54 4.14
N ARG A 21 11.31 20.76 2.83
CA ARG A 21 10.26 21.63 2.28
C ARG A 21 8.87 21.06 2.53
N CYS A 22 8.68 19.74 2.30
CA CYS A 22 7.40 19.07 2.55
C CYS A 22 7.04 19.08 4.05
N LEU A 23 8.00 18.83 4.94
CA LEU A 23 7.81 18.92 6.39
C LEU A 23 7.35 20.33 6.80
N ARG A 24 8.03 21.37 6.33
CA ARG A 24 7.65 22.76 6.62
C ARG A 24 6.28 23.16 6.05
N ALA A 25 5.88 22.53 4.95
CA ALA A 25 4.56 22.73 4.36
C ALA A 25 3.44 21.92 5.03
N GLY A 26 3.76 21.09 6.04
CA GLY A 26 2.79 20.22 6.71
C GLY A 26 2.24 19.10 5.83
N ALA A 27 2.95 18.72 4.75
CA ALA A 27 2.49 17.67 3.85
C ALA A 27 2.47 16.28 4.54
N PHE A 28 3.37 16.08 5.49
CA PHE A 28 3.44 14.90 6.37
C PHE A 28 4.31 15.26 7.61
N PRO A 29 4.15 14.57 8.74
CA PRO A 29 4.94 14.84 9.95
C PRO A 29 6.37 14.35 9.84
N GLY A 30 6.61 13.25 9.13
CA GLY A 30 7.93 12.68 8.93
C GLY A 30 7.96 11.65 7.81
N CYS A 31 9.16 11.28 7.38
CA CYS A 31 9.37 10.27 6.37
C CYS A 31 10.74 9.63 6.48
N GLN A 32 10.87 8.46 5.84
CA GLN A 32 12.13 7.77 5.61
C GLN A 32 12.37 7.65 4.10
N VAL A 33 13.59 7.89 3.66
CA VAL A 33 13.99 7.77 2.26
C VAL A 33 15.14 6.79 2.15
N LEU A 34 14.91 5.68 1.45
CA LEU A 34 15.93 4.71 1.09
C LEU A 34 16.10 4.70 -0.42
N ILE A 35 17.33 4.83 -0.89
CA ILE A 35 17.69 4.73 -2.31
C ILE A 35 18.75 3.68 -2.46
N ALA A 36 18.50 2.72 -3.33
CA ALA A 36 19.46 1.69 -3.70
C ALA A 36 19.72 1.69 -5.21
N ARG A 37 20.92 1.33 -5.61
CA ARG A 37 21.29 1.16 -7.02
C ARG A 37 22.21 -0.03 -7.17
N LYS A 38 21.88 -0.91 -8.11
CA LYS A 38 22.64 -2.15 -8.37
C LYS A 38 22.90 -2.96 -7.08
N GLY A 39 21.86 -3.11 -6.25
CA GLY A 39 21.92 -3.83 -4.98
C GLY A 39 22.66 -3.12 -3.83
N LYS A 40 23.15 -1.89 -4.02
CA LYS A 40 23.84 -1.13 -2.98
C LYS A 40 23.00 0.06 -2.52
N VAL A 41 22.80 0.18 -1.21
CA VAL A 41 22.14 1.35 -0.61
C VAL A 41 23.08 2.56 -0.73
N ILE A 42 22.61 3.64 -1.35
CA ILE A 42 23.33 4.90 -1.51
C ILE A 42 22.76 6.03 -0.67
N CYS A 43 21.54 5.86 -0.14
CA CYS A 43 20.90 6.75 0.81
C CYS A 43 19.98 5.93 1.73
N ASN A 44 20.04 6.20 3.03
CA ASN A 44 19.03 5.77 4.00
C ASN A 44 18.94 6.87 5.06
N LYS A 45 17.92 7.70 4.98
CA LYS A 45 17.75 8.88 5.84
C LYS A 45 16.32 8.97 6.35
N ALA A 46 16.21 9.48 7.56
CA ALA A 46 14.95 9.80 8.23
C ALA A 46 14.82 11.30 8.44
N TYR A 47 13.59 11.82 8.38
CA TYR A 47 13.27 13.23 8.51
C TYR A 47 11.98 13.40 9.32
N GLY A 48 11.93 14.44 10.18
CA GLY A 48 10.74 14.80 10.92
C GLY A 48 10.40 13.85 12.07
N MET A 49 9.11 13.76 12.37
CA MET A 49 8.54 13.09 13.55
C MET A 49 7.47 12.07 13.14
N HIS A 50 7.07 11.17 14.05
CA HIS A 50 6.01 10.19 13.80
C HIS A 50 4.66 10.87 13.54
N ASP A 51 4.39 11.90 14.31
CA ASP A 51 3.16 12.71 14.26
C ASP A 51 3.48 14.15 14.70
N TYR A 52 2.46 15.02 14.67
CA TYR A 52 2.60 16.43 15.06
C TYR A 52 2.45 16.66 16.59
N GLU A 53 2.06 15.66 17.36
CA GLU A 53 1.69 15.78 18.77
C GLU A 53 2.82 15.31 19.70
N THR A 54 3.35 14.11 19.46
CA THR A 54 4.28 13.45 20.40
C THR A 54 5.73 13.93 20.28
N GLY A 55 6.11 14.52 19.15
CA GLY A 55 7.49 14.95 18.92
C GLY A 55 8.51 13.81 18.82
N THR A 56 8.06 12.56 18.68
CA THR A 56 8.93 11.38 18.56
C THR A 56 9.60 11.38 17.19
N PRO A 57 10.94 11.41 17.09
CA PRO A 57 11.64 11.51 15.81
C PRO A 57 11.49 10.23 14.98
N VAL A 58 11.33 10.39 13.66
CA VAL A 58 11.49 9.28 12.71
C VAL A 58 12.95 8.86 12.65
N THR A 59 13.18 7.57 12.66
CA THR A 59 14.51 6.96 12.51
C THR A 59 14.55 6.05 11.30
N VAL A 60 15.74 5.60 10.88
CA VAL A 60 15.88 4.61 9.80
C VAL A 60 15.34 3.22 10.16
N ASN A 61 14.96 3.01 11.42
CA ASN A 61 14.35 1.78 11.91
C ASN A 61 12.87 1.94 12.24
N THR A 62 12.27 3.10 11.94
CA THR A 62 10.84 3.33 12.14
C THR A 62 10.03 2.39 11.25
N LEU A 63 9.04 1.72 11.84
CA LEU A 63 8.12 0.86 11.12
C LEU A 63 6.95 1.69 10.59
N TYR A 64 6.55 1.43 9.35
CA TYR A 64 5.42 2.05 8.68
C TYR A 64 4.38 1.01 8.32
N ASP A 65 3.10 1.39 8.42
CA ASP A 65 2.03 0.64 7.76
C ASP A 65 2.25 0.73 6.24
N LEU A 66 2.33 -0.43 5.61
CA LEU A 66 2.57 -0.52 4.16
C LEU A 66 1.35 -0.15 3.33
N ALA A 67 0.16 -0.07 3.94
CA ALA A 67 -1.09 0.20 3.25
C ALA A 67 -1.18 -0.61 1.94
N SER A 68 -1.42 0.03 0.79
CA SER A 68 -1.55 -0.66 -0.50
C SER A 68 -0.26 -1.28 -1.05
N VAL A 69 0.92 -0.95 -0.52
CA VAL A 69 2.16 -1.65 -0.87
C VAL A 69 2.06 -3.14 -0.50
N SER A 70 1.23 -3.49 0.50
CA SER A 70 0.92 -4.88 0.86
C SER A 70 0.39 -5.72 -0.30
N LYS A 71 -0.26 -5.10 -1.30
CA LYS A 71 -0.72 -5.81 -2.51
C LYS A 71 0.45 -6.39 -3.29
N ALA A 72 1.55 -5.65 -3.40
CA ALA A 72 2.75 -6.07 -4.13
C ALA A 72 3.70 -6.91 -3.30
N THR A 73 3.76 -6.72 -1.98
CA THR A 73 4.71 -7.39 -1.08
C THR A 73 4.14 -8.62 -0.37
N GLY A 74 2.82 -8.72 -0.26
CA GLY A 74 2.12 -9.82 0.40
C GLY A 74 1.21 -10.58 -0.56
N THR A 75 0.16 -9.93 -1.07
CA THR A 75 -0.88 -10.61 -1.88
C THR A 75 -0.30 -11.18 -3.18
N LEU A 76 0.42 -10.37 -3.95
CA LEU A 76 0.95 -10.81 -5.24
C LEU A 76 1.94 -11.98 -5.11
N PRO A 77 2.96 -11.95 -4.22
CA PRO A 77 3.84 -13.10 -4.02
C PRO A 77 3.10 -14.37 -3.55
N GLY A 78 2.06 -14.21 -2.71
CA GLY A 78 1.20 -15.32 -2.29
C GLY A 78 0.47 -15.97 -3.48
N ILE A 79 -0.10 -15.15 -4.37
CA ILE A 79 -0.75 -15.63 -5.60
C ILE A 79 0.28 -16.30 -6.53
N MET A 80 1.44 -15.69 -6.73
CA MET A 80 2.51 -16.26 -7.56
C MET A 80 2.91 -17.66 -7.06
N LYS A 81 3.09 -17.81 -5.75
CA LYS A 81 3.40 -19.11 -5.12
C LYS A 81 2.27 -20.11 -5.33
N ALA A 82 1.03 -19.73 -5.12
CA ALA A 82 -0.13 -20.59 -5.31
C ALA A 82 -0.29 -21.03 -6.79
N CYS A 83 0.03 -20.16 -7.75
CA CYS A 83 0.08 -20.51 -9.17
C CYS A 83 1.20 -21.50 -9.48
N ASP A 84 2.39 -21.29 -8.92
CA ASP A 84 3.55 -22.17 -9.09
C ASP A 84 3.28 -23.59 -8.53
N GLU A 85 2.53 -23.67 -7.44
CA GLU A 85 2.07 -24.93 -6.83
C GLU A 85 0.84 -25.55 -7.53
N GLY A 86 0.30 -24.91 -8.58
CA GLY A 86 -0.88 -25.39 -9.32
C GLY A 86 -2.21 -25.26 -8.56
N LEU A 87 -2.24 -24.50 -7.46
CA LEU A 87 -3.44 -24.27 -6.66
C LEU A 87 -4.35 -23.18 -7.25
N LEU A 88 -3.78 -22.23 -8.01
CA LEU A 88 -4.49 -21.15 -8.69
C LEU A 88 -4.08 -21.06 -10.15
N ASN A 89 -5.04 -20.67 -10.99
CA ASN A 89 -4.80 -20.24 -12.37
C ASN A 89 -5.31 -18.81 -12.53
N VAL A 90 -4.46 -17.89 -12.97
CA VAL A 90 -4.84 -16.48 -13.12
C VAL A 90 -5.90 -16.24 -14.19
N ASP A 91 -6.02 -17.15 -15.15
CA ASP A 91 -7.02 -17.06 -16.24
C ASP A 91 -8.34 -17.76 -15.88
N GLU A 92 -8.40 -18.40 -14.71
CA GLU A 92 -9.62 -19.00 -14.19
C GLU A 92 -10.51 -17.94 -13.53
N LYS A 93 -11.83 -18.19 -13.53
CA LYS A 93 -12.82 -17.32 -12.92
C LYS A 93 -12.60 -17.22 -11.40
N MET A 94 -12.67 -16.01 -10.87
CA MET A 94 -12.59 -15.80 -9.41
C MET A 94 -13.69 -16.55 -8.65
N SER A 95 -14.85 -16.75 -9.27
CA SER A 95 -15.98 -17.52 -8.69
C SER A 95 -15.66 -19.00 -8.46
N THR A 96 -14.62 -19.55 -9.10
CA THR A 96 -14.13 -20.91 -8.83
C THR A 96 -13.51 -20.99 -7.44
N TYR A 97 -12.78 -19.96 -7.04
CA TYR A 97 -12.04 -19.92 -5.78
C TYR A 97 -12.83 -19.28 -4.64
N VAL A 98 -13.64 -18.26 -4.95
CA VAL A 98 -14.38 -17.47 -3.97
C VAL A 98 -15.88 -17.61 -4.21
N PRO A 99 -16.61 -18.40 -3.39
CA PRO A 99 -18.06 -18.63 -3.58
C PRO A 99 -18.90 -17.36 -3.65
N GLY A 100 -18.55 -16.31 -2.90
CA GLY A 100 -19.23 -15.02 -2.92
C GLY A 100 -19.19 -14.28 -4.26
N MET A 101 -18.36 -14.74 -5.19
CA MET A 101 -18.25 -14.22 -6.56
C MET A 101 -19.20 -14.91 -7.55
N ARG A 102 -19.95 -15.94 -7.13
CA ARG A 102 -20.96 -16.67 -7.96
C ARG A 102 -22.25 -15.89 -8.10
N ARG A 103 -22.16 -14.72 -8.72
CA ARG A 103 -23.30 -13.83 -8.99
C ARG A 103 -23.27 -13.38 -10.43
N PRO A 104 -24.44 -13.21 -11.10
CA PRO A 104 -24.52 -12.89 -12.54
C PRO A 104 -23.68 -11.67 -12.96
N ASP A 105 -23.54 -10.70 -12.07
CA ASP A 105 -22.81 -9.44 -12.30
C ASP A 105 -21.28 -9.59 -12.22
N ARG A 106 -20.75 -10.73 -11.73
CA ARG A 106 -19.33 -10.90 -11.44
C ARG A 106 -18.76 -12.31 -11.62
N GLU A 107 -19.60 -13.31 -11.88
CA GLU A 107 -19.16 -14.72 -11.95
C GLU A 107 -18.15 -15.03 -13.04
N ASN A 108 -18.07 -14.17 -14.07
CA ASN A 108 -17.17 -14.34 -15.19
C ASN A 108 -15.82 -13.61 -15.04
N LEU A 109 -15.64 -12.80 -14.01
CA LEU A 109 -14.40 -12.08 -13.78
C LEU A 109 -13.27 -13.06 -13.42
N THR A 110 -12.15 -12.94 -14.12
CA THR A 110 -10.96 -13.76 -13.91
C THR A 110 -10.09 -13.20 -12.79
N LEU A 111 -9.27 -14.04 -12.18
CA LEU A 111 -8.27 -13.60 -11.20
C LEU A 111 -7.30 -12.56 -11.82
N ARG A 112 -6.98 -12.69 -13.11
CA ARG A 112 -6.15 -11.74 -13.86
C ARG A 112 -6.75 -10.34 -13.85
N GLU A 113 -8.05 -10.19 -14.13
CA GLU A 113 -8.73 -8.89 -14.12
C GLU A 113 -8.71 -8.22 -12.74
N PHE A 114 -8.78 -9.01 -11.66
CA PHE A 114 -8.58 -8.48 -10.30
C PHE A 114 -7.15 -7.97 -10.09
N LEU A 115 -6.15 -8.70 -10.54
CA LEU A 115 -4.74 -8.31 -10.40
C LEU A 115 -4.40 -7.05 -11.20
N TYR A 116 -5.05 -6.83 -12.33
CA TYR A 116 -4.85 -5.65 -13.18
C TYR A 116 -5.77 -4.48 -12.84
N HIS A 117 -6.66 -4.62 -11.84
CA HIS A 117 -7.69 -3.62 -11.52
C HIS A 117 -8.66 -3.32 -12.67
N GLU A 118 -8.99 -4.32 -13.48
CA GLU A 118 -9.83 -4.20 -14.69
C GLU A 118 -11.28 -4.68 -14.46
N THR A 119 -11.65 -4.99 -13.22
CA THR A 119 -12.96 -5.56 -12.86
C THR A 119 -14.14 -4.59 -12.98
N GLY A 120 -13.89 -3.29 -13.18
CA GLY A 120 -14.93 -2.26 -13.18
C GLY A 120 -15.51 -1.91 -11.80
N TYR A 121 -14.99 -2.50 -10.73
CA TYR A 121 -15.42 -2.13 -9.39
C TYR A 121 -14.93 -0.75 -8.99
N ILE A 122 -15.72 -0.06 -8.17
CA ILE A 122 -15.29 1.18 -7.55
C ILE A 122 -14.06 0.90 -6.66
N PRO A 123 -13.06 1.78 -6.67
CA PRO A 123 -11.77 1.52 -6.01
C PRO A 123 -11.87 1.45 -4.49
N SER A 124 -12.89 2.05 -3.90
CA SER A 124 -13.10 2.08 -2.46
C SER A 124 -14.58 2.24 -2.11
N LEU A 125 -15.04 1.45 -1.16
CA LEU A 125 -16.34 1.66 -0.49
C LEU A 125 -16.06 2.43 0.80
N PRO A 126 -16.80 3.51 1.11
CA PRO A 126 -16.68 4.22 2.37
C PRO A 126 -17.34 3.43 3.51
N ILE A 127 -16.90 2.19 3.72
CA ILE A 127 -17.50 1.24 4.67
C ILE A 127 -17.51 1.85 6.07
N TYR A 128 -16.43 2.55 6.44
CA TYR A 128 -16.35 3.22 7.73
C TYR A 128 -17.51 4.19 7.96
N ASN A 129 -17.85 5.03 6.97
CA ASN A 129 -18.95 5.98 7.06
C ASN A 129 -20.32 5.30 7.07
N ILE A 130 -20.43 4.10 6.52
CA ILE A 130 -21.65 3.31 6.49
C ILE A 130 -21.84 2.54 7.81
N MET A 131 -20.74 2.01 8.36
CA MET A 131 -20.75 1.13 9.54
C MET A 131 -20.58 1.88 10.87
N THR A 132 -20.33 3.18 10.85
CA THR A 132 -20.24 4.00 12.05
C THR A 132 -21.39 4.99 12.14
N ASP A 133 -21.80 5.32 13.36
CA ASP A 133 -22.70 6.43 13.66
C ASP A 133 -21.96 7.78 13.64
N GLU A 134 -22.68 8.88 13.88
CA GLU A 134 -22.13 10.25 13.99
C GLU A 134 -21.07 10.38 15.10
N ASN A 135 -21.06 9.50 16.10
CA ASN A 135 -20.06 9.45 17.17
C ASN A 135 -18.89 8.49 16.85
N LYS A 136 -18.81 7.97 15.61
CA LYS A 136 -17.82 6.99 15.13
C LYS A 136 -17.86 5.64 15.85
N ASN A 137 -18.98 5.30 16.50
CA ASN A 137 -19.20 3.96 17.02
C ASN A 137 -19.67 3.01 15.92
N LEU A 138 -19.27 1.73 16.01
CA LEU A 138 -19.72 0.71 15.06
C LEU A 138 -21.24 0.49 15.19
N ARG A 139 -21.91 0.57 14.07
CA ARG A 139 -23.34 0.26 13.96
C ARG A 139 -23.55 -1.26 13.97
N SER A 140 -23.92 -1.81 15.11
CA SER A 140 -24.11 -3.25 15.32
C SER A 140 -25.15 -3.88 14.40
N ASP A 141 -26.16 -3.09 13.99
CA ASP A 141 -27.21 -3.48 13.04
C ASP A 141 -26.67 -3.75 11.62
N LEU A 142 -25.56 -3.11 11.25
CA LEU A 142 -24.93 -3.28 9.94
C LEU A 142 -23.77 -4.28 9.98
N VAL A 143 -23.06 -4.41 11.11
CA VAL A 143 -21.91 -5.34 11.23
C VAL A 143 -22.34 -6.77 10.90
N SER A 144 -23.45 -7.25 11.46
CA SER A 144 -23.99 -8.59 11.20
C SER A 144 -24.43 -8.82 9.74
N LYS A 145 -24.73 -7.74 9.00
CA LYS A 145 -25.18 -7.81 7.60
C LYS A 145 -24.01 -7.95 6.62
N TYR A 146 -22.80 -7.50 7.00
CA TYR A 146 -21.62 -7.44 6.12
C TYR A 146 -20.47 -8.33 6.59
N THR A 147 -20.55 -8.90 7.79
CA THR A 147 -19.63 -9.97 8.26
C THR A 147 -20.21 -11.32 7.84
N VAL A 148 -19.49 -12.00 6.97
CA VAL A 148 -19.74 -13.40 6.54
C VAL A 148 -18.90 -14.33 7.38
#